data_7e4fb15a121fdf990a1442831fd9de8d
#
_entry.id   7e4fb15a121fdf990a1442831fd9de8d
#
_cell.length_a   1.000
_cell.length_b   1.000
_cell.length_c   1.000
_cell.angle_alpha   90.00
_cell.angle_beta   90.00
_cell.angle_gamma   90.00
#
_symmetry.space_group_name_H-M   'P 1'
#
loop_
_entity.id
_entity.type
_entity.pdbx_description
1 polymer ?
#
loop_
_entity_poly.entity_id
_entity_poly.type
_entity_poly.pdbx_seq_one_letter_code
_entity_poly.pdbx_strand_id
1 'polypeptide(L)'
;IPHFHDTEDRLCQLRASAQADVCGRVREAGPELDFIFSREQELGTLCRMQRSGALPLRVTHNDTKLNNVLLDEKTGCAKCVLDLDTVMPGLSACDFGDAVRFGASSAAEDETDLSKIFLRLDMYRAYLEGYLDACGHALTENEICVLPLGAKIITIELGMRFLKDYLDGDIYFKIDRPT
;
A
#
# COMPACT_ATOMS: atom_id res chain seq x y z
N ILE A 1 14.02 -6.26 5.07
CA ILE A 1 14.08 -5.98 3.61
C ILE A 1 14.34 -4.48 3.45
N PRO A 2 15.50 -4.05 2.94
CA PRO A 2 15.76 -2.63 2.70
C PRO A 2 14.72 -2.02 1.77
N HIS A 3 14.31 -0.75 2.02
CA HIS A 3 13.40 0.02 1.17
C HIS A 3 12.04 -0.64 0.90
N PHE A 4 11.49 -1.41 1.86
CA PHE A 4 10.26 -2.19 1.64
C PHE A 4 9.07 -1.27 1.35
N HIS A 5 8.80 -0.30 2.22
CA HIS A 5 7.80 0.76 2.04
C HIS A 5 8.47 2.14 1.92
N ASP A 6 9.53 2.22 1.11
CA ASP A 6 10.17 3.49 0.75
C ASP A 6 9.58 4.00 -0.56
N THR A 7 8.51 4.77 -0.44
CA THR A 7 7.75 5.28 -1.60
C THR A 7 8.61 6.17 -2.50
N GLU A 8 9.61 6.90 -1.94
CA GLU A 8 10.53 7.71 -2.74
C GLU A 8 11.45 6.81 -3.58
N ASP A 9 11.95 5.70 -3.01
CA ASP A 9 12.73 4.72 -3.77
C ASP A 9 11.88 4.04 -4.85
N ARG A 10 10.60 3.71 -4.57
CA ARG A 10 9.68 3.18 -5.58
C ARG A 10 9.45 4.15 -6.74
N LEU A 11 9.32 5.45 -6.46
CA LEU A 11 9.23 6.48 -7.48
C LEU A 11 10.49 6.55 -8.35
N CYS A 12 11.68 6.46 -7.74
CA CYS A 12 12.96 6.42 -8.46
C CYS A 12 13.04 5.19 -9.37
N GLN A 13 12.66 4.03 -8.86
CA GLN A 13 12.65 2.77 -9.64
C GLN A 13 11.67 2.86 -10.83
N LEU A 14 10.44 3.34 -10.61
CA LEU A 14 9.45 3.52 -11.69
C LEU A 14 9.95 4.50 -12.75
N ARG A 15 10.57 5.61 -12.34
CA ARG A 15 11.16 6.59 -13.26
C ARG A 15 12.25 5.98 -14.12
N ALA A 16 13.11 5.14 -13.52
CA ALA A 16 14.16 4.44 -14.23
C ALA A 16 13.58 3.46 -15.28
N SER A 17 12.55 2.67 -14.92
CA SER A 17 11.88 1.76 -15.85
C SER A 17 11.19 2.52 -16.99
N ALA A 18 10.54 3.67 -16.69
CA ALA A 18 9.93 4.51 -17.71
C ALA A 18 10.96 5.14 -18.68
N GLN A 19 12.14 5.52 -18.16
CA GLN A 19 13.22 6.03 -19.02
C GLN A 19 13.86 4.95 -19.88
N ALA A 20 13.98 3.73 -19.36
CA ALA A 20 14.55 2.60 -20.11
C ALA A 20 13.62 2.09 -21.19
N ASP A 21 12.30 2.10 -20.93
CA ASP A 21 11.21 1.66 -21.84
C ASP A 21 11.52 0.37 -22.60
N VAL A 22 12.03 -0.63 -21.89
CA VAL A 22 12.58 -1.87 -22.48
C VAL A 22 11.58 -2.65 -23.32
N CYS A 23 10.28 -2.47 -23.05
CA CYS A 23 9.18 -3.12 -23.76
C CYS A 23 8.42 -2.18 -24.71
N GLY A 24 8.77 -0.88 -24.78
CA GLY A 24 8.07 0.11 -25.60
C GLY A 24 6.65 0.45 -25.13
N ARG A 25 6.36 0.26 -23.81
CA ARG A 25 5.02 0.38 -23.22
C ARG A 25 4.74 1.74 -22.55
N VAL A 26 5.74 2.62 -22.45
CA VAL A 26 5.63 3.92 -21.77
C VAL A 26 4.57 4.82 -22.40
N ARG A 27 4.43 4.79 -23.72
CA ARG A 27 3.42 5.59 -24.43
C ARG A 27 2.00 5.21 -24.01
N GLU A 28 1.75 3.92 -23.84
CA GLU A 28 0.45 3.39 -23.43
C GLU A 28 0.14 3.70 -21.97
N ALA A 29 1.14 3.58 -21.09
CA ALA A 29 1.06 3.87 -19.65
C ALA A 29 1.19 5.35 -19.29
N GLY A 30 1.16 6.25 -20.27
CA GLY A 30 1.35 7.69 -20.07
C GLY A 30 0.41 8.30 -19.02
N PRO A 31 -0.91 8.06 -19.08
CA PRO A 31 -1.85 8.62 -18.11
C PRO A 31 -1.56 8.17 -16.67
N GLU A 32 -1.19 6.91 -16.44
CA GLU A 32 -0.85 6.35 -15.13
C GLU A 32 0.46 6.94 -14.60
N LEU A 33 1.45 7.09 -15.46
CA LEU A 33 2.72 7.73 -15.11
C LEU A 33 2.52 9.20 -14.74
N ASP A 34 1.75 9.95 -15.50
CA ASP A 34 1.41 11.35 -15.21
C ASP A 34 0.65 11.46 -13.89
N PHE A 35 -0.30 10.57 -13.63
CA PHE A 35 -1.03 10.51 -12.37
C PHE A 35 -0.10 10.34 -11.18
N ILE A 36 0.86 9.43 -11.25
CA ILE A 36 1.80 9.14 -10.18
C ILE A 36 2.80 10.28 -10.01
N PHE A 37 3.47 10.71 -11.08
CA PHE A 37 4.53 11.73 -11.00
C PHE A 37 4.01 13.12 -10.59
N SER A 38 2.77 13.45 -10.95
CA SER A 38 2.14 14.70 -10.47
C SER A 38 1.91 14.73 -8.95
N ARG A 39 1.98 13.57 -8.27
CA ARG A 39 1.77 13.41 -6.82
C ARG A 39 3.05 13.12 -6.04
N GLU A 40 4.22 13.23 -6.68
CA GLU A 40 5.51 12.88 -6.08
C GLU A 40 5.74 13.54 -4.70
N GLN A 41 5.39 14.83 -4.56
CA GLN A 41 5.52 15.53 -3.28
C GLN A 41 4.63 14.94 -2.18
N GLU A 42 3.40 14.58 -2.51
CA GLU A 42 2.48 13.96 -1.55
C GLU A 42 2.95 12.55 -1.18
N LEU A 43 3.36 11.78 -2.16
CA LEU A 43 3.81 10.40 -1.99
C LEU A 43 5.06 10.29 -1.09
N GLY A 44 5.98 11.24 -1.17
CA GLY A 44 7.16 11.30 -0.29
C GLY A 44 6.87 11.78 1.15
N THR A 45 5.63 12.11 1.51
CA THR A 45 5.33 12.75 2.80
C THR A 45 5.68 11.86 3.99
N LEU A 46 5.31 10.59 3.99
CA LEU A 46 5.61 9.68 5.09
C LEU A 46 7.12 9.48 5.27
N CYS A 47 7.86 9.33 4.16
CA CYS A 47 9.32 9.21 4.19
C CYS A 47 9.97 10.47 4.78
N ARG A 48 9.52 11.67 4.40
CA ARG A 48 10.03 12.93 4.97
C ARG A 48 9.71 13.08 6.46
N MET A 49 8.49 12.75 6.88
CA MET A 49 8.09 12.80 8.28
C MET A 49 8.88 11.80 9.14
N GLN A 50 9.15 10.62 8.61
CA GLN A 50 10.01 9.63 9.29
C GLN A 50 11.44 10.16 9.43
N ARG A 51 12.05 10.69 8.38
CA ARG A 51 13.43 11.26 8.43
C ARG A 51 13.55 12.46 9.37
N SER A 52 12.49 13.25 9.51
CA SER A 52 12.46 14.38 10.47
C SER A 52 12.23 13.96 11.92
N GLY A 53 11.95 12.68 12.17
CA GLY A 53 11.58 12.17 13.49
C GLY A 53 10.13 12.44 13.90
N ALA A 54 9.30 13.02 13.03
CA ALA A 54 7.89 13.26 13.30
C ALA A 54 7.06 11.98 13.35
N LEU A 55 7.50 10.92 12.66
CA LEU A 55 6.93 9.58 12.72
C LEU A 55 7.99 8.61 13.22
N PRO A 56 7.76 7.94 14.37
CA PRO A 56 8.66 6.92 14.87
C PRO A 56 8.55 5.63 14.07
N LEU A 57 9.62 4.85 14.03
CA LEU A 57 9.55 3.46 13.58
C LEU A 57 8.89 2.59 14.66
N ARG A 58 8.01 1.73 14.24
CA ARG A 58 7.35 0.69 15.06
C ARG A 58 7.75 -0.69 14.57
N VAL A 59 7.42 -1.71 15.32
CA VAL A 59 7.39 -3.08 14.78
C VAL A 59 6.12 -3.20 13.98
N THR A 60 6.25 -3.38 12.66
CA THR A 60 5.14 -3.45 11.72
C THR A 60 5.14 -4.78 10.99
N HIS A 61 3.98 -5.22 10.55
CA HIS A 61 3.82 -6.45 9.77
C HIS A 61 4.21 -6.23 8.30
N ASN A 62 3.84 -5.06 7.75
CA ASN A 62 4.08 -4.60 6.37
C ASN A 62 3.41 -5.42 5.24
N ASP A 63 2.51 -6.35 5.59
CA ASP A 63 1.63 -7.06 4.65
C ASP A 63 0.33 -7.44 5.40
N THR A 64 -0.43 -6.42 5.81
CA THR A 64 -1.58 -6.54 6.73
C THR A 64 -2.89 -6.85 6.03
N LYS A 65 -2.84 -7.35 4.81
CA LYS A 65 -4.03 -7.81 4.08
C LYS A 65 -4.80 -8.86 4.88
N LEU A 66 -6.11 -8.87 4.77
CA LEU A 66 -6.99 -9.75 5.54
C LEU A 66 -6.66 -11.25 5.37
N ASN A 67 -6.08 -11.64 4.23
CA ASN A 67 -5.65 -13.01 3.96
C ASN A 67 -4.54 -13.50 4.92
N ASN A 68 -3.85 -12.57 5.59
CA ASN A 68 -2.83 -12.88 6.59
C ASN A 68 -3.41 -12.91 8.02
N VAL A 69 -4.73 -12.94 8.17
CA VAL A 69 -5.41 -13.11 9.46
C VAL A 69 -6.27 -14.37 9.42
N LEU A 70 -5.96 -15.31 10.31
CA LEU A 70 -6.79 -16.50 10.48
C LEU A 70 -8.00 -16.15 11.36
N LEU A 71 -9.20 -16.35 10.84
CA LEU A 71 -10.45 -16.13 11.55
C LEU A 71 -11.09 -17.47 11.96
N ASP A 72 -11.78 -17.46 13.09
CA ASP A 72 -12.63 -18.57 13.51
C ASP A 72 -13.93 -18.57 12.71
N GLU A 73 -14.22 -19.66 12.00
CA GLU A 73 -15.41 -19.76 11.13
C GLU A 73 -16.73 -19.55 11.85
N LYS A 74 -16.82 -19.89 13.14
CA LYS A 74 -18.07 -19.84 13.90
C LYS A 74 -18.30 -18.47 14.54
N THR A 75 -17.25 -17.85 15.01
CA THR A 75 -17.34 -16.61 15.79
C THR A 75 -16.92 -15.38 15.01
N GLY A 76 -16.21 -15.54 13.89
CA GLY A 76 -15.59 -14.44 13.15
C GLY A 76 -14.40 -13.77 13.87
N CYS A 77 -14.00 -14.28 15.04
CA CYS A 77 -12.90 -13.70 15.82
C CYS A 77 -11.55 -14.05 15.20
N ALA A 78 -10.63 -13.09 15.22
CA ALA A 78 -9.24 -13.32 14.84
C ALA A 78 -8.57 -14.32 15.79
N LYS A 79 -7.85 -15.30 15.25
CA LYS A 79 -7.12 -16.35 15.96
C LYS A 79 -5.62 -16.07 15.98
N CYS A 80 -5.05 -15.74 14.83
CA CYS A 80 -3.63 -15.41 14.72
C CYS A 80 -3.36 -14.63 13.43
N VAL A 81 -2.18 -13.99 13.40
CA VAL A 81 -1.61 -13.35 12.24
C VAL A 81 -0.62 -14.30 11.58
N LEU A 82 -0.62 -14.35 10.27
CA LEU A 82 0.18 -15.23 9.43
C LEU A 82 1.19 -14.40 8.60
N ASP A 83 2.10 -15.09 7.92
CA ASP A 83 3.05 -14.52 6.95
C ASP A 83 3.94 -13.42 7.57
N LEU A 84 4.71 -13.82 8.58
CA LEU A 84 5.54 -12.90 9.38
C LEU A 84 6.89 -12.54 8.71
N ASP A 85 7.12 -12.93 7.46
CA ASP A 85 8.39 -12.74 6.75
C ASP A 85 8.72 -11.26 6.51
N THR A 86 7.70 -10.40 6.53
CA THR A 86 7.80 -8.95 6.33
C THR A 86 7.83 -8.15 7.64
N VAL A 87 7.81 -8.82 8.79
CA VAL A 87 7.86 -8.12 10.10
C VAL A 87 9.22 -7.45 10.29
N MET A 88 9.22 -6.13 10.34
CA MET A 88 10.42 -5.31 10.49
C MET A 88 10.04 -3.91 11.02
N PRO A 89 11.03 -3.06 11.38
CA PRO A 89 10.75 -1.66 11.67
C PRO A 89 10.12 -0.95 10.47
N GLY A 90 8.98 -0.30 10.71
CA GLY A 90 8.22 0.43 9.69
C GLY A 90 7.31 1.50 10.30
N LEU A 91 6.45 2.07 9.49
CA LEU A 91 5.49 3.10 9.92
C LEU A 91 4.11 2.47 10.17
N SER A 92 3.50 2.79 11.31
CA SER A 92 2.13 2.37 11.65
C SER A 92 1.10 2.71 10.58
N ALA A 93 1.30 3.84 9.89
CA ALA A 93 0.45 4.27 8.78
C ALA A 93 0.53 3.32 7.56
N CYS A 94 1.65 2.62 7.36
CA CYS A 94 1.78 1.63 6.28
C CYS A 94 0.95 0.37 6.58
N ASP A 95 1.03 -0.15 7.81
CA ASP A 95 0.22 -1.30 8.23
C ASP A 95 -1.28 -1.00 8.15
N PHE A 96 -1.70 0.14 8.73
CA PHE A 96 -3.09 0.56 8.61
C PHE A 96 -3.50 0.75 7.15
N GLY A 97 -2.63 1.37 6.36
CA GLY A 97 -2.87 1.64 4.95
C GLY A 97 -3.07 0.38 4.12
N ASP A 98 -2.25 -0.64 4.34
CA ASP A 98 -2.35 -1.90 3.62
C ASP A 98 -3.60 -2.70 4.01
N ALA A 99 -3.95 -2.73 5.30
CA ALA A 99 -5.19 -3.34 5.77
C ALA A 99 -6.43 -2.69 5.13
N VAL A 100 -6.47 -1.36 5.06
CA VAL A 100 -7.56 -0.59 4.43
C VAL A 100 -7.59 -0.80 2.93
N ARG A 101 -6.44 -0.73 2.25
CA ARG A 101 -6.33 -0.93 0.81
C ARG A 101 -6.97 -2.24 0.38
N PHE A 102 -6.67 -3.31 1.10
CA PHE A 102 -7.21 -4.63 0.81
C PHE A 102 -8.66 -4.80 1.32
N GLY A 103 -8.90 -4.50 2.58
CA GLY A 103 -10.16 -4.85 3.25
C GLY A 103 -11.30 -3.86 3.02
N ALA A 104 -11.02 -2.63 2.62
CA ALA A 104 -12.03 -1.62 2.29
C ALA A 104 -12.19 -1.38 0.78
N SER A 105 -11.54 -2.19 -0.07
CA SER A 105 -11.83 -2.22 -1.50
C SER A 105 -13.16 -2.93 -1.76
N SER A 106 -13.94 -2.42 -2.74
CA SER A 106 -15.17 -3.06 -3.20
C SER A 106 -14.91 -4.24 -4.14
N ALA A 107 -13.71 -4.37 -4.66
CA ALA A 107 -13.32 -5.36 -5.67
C ALA A 107 -11.96 -6.00 -5.33
N ALA A 108 -11.68 -7.14 -5.96
CA ALA A 108 -10.39 -7.81 -5.90
C ALA A 108 -9.29 -6.94 -6.55
N GLU A 109 -8.03 -7.21 -6.22
CA GLU A 109 -6.85 -6.47 -6.74
C GLU A 109 -6.70 -6.56 -8.26
N ASP A 110 -7.24 -7.61 -8.87
CA ASP A 110 -7.16 -7.90 -10.30
C ASP A 110 -8.45 -7.57 -11.09
N GLU A 111 -9.39 -6.82 -10.49
CA GLU A 111 -10.61 -6.37 -11.19
C GLU A 111 -10.26 -5.41 -12.31
N THR A 112 -10.75 -5.69 -13.52
CA THR A 112 -10.50 -4.89 -14.72
C THR A 112 -11.56 -3.83 -14.98
N ASP A 113 -12.76 -4.01 -14.42
CA ASP A 113 -13.85 -3.04 -14.54
C ASP A 113 -13.71 -1.94 -13.47
N LEU A 114 -13.08 -0.84 -13.87
CA LEU A 114 -12.81 0.28 -12.95
C LEU A 114 -14.09 0.88 -12.33
N SER A 115 -15.26 0.71 -12.96
CA SER A 115 -16.52 1.20 -12.41
C SER A 115 -16.96 0.46 -11.14
N LYS A 116 -16.41 -0.73 -10.89
CA LYS A 116 -16.65 -1.54 -9.69
C LYS A 116 -15.69 -1.23 -8.54
N ILE A 117 -14.60 -0.50 -8.82
CA ILE A 117 -13.53 -0.25 -7.85
C ILE A 117 -13.79 1.06 -7.12
N PHE A 118 -14.13 0.98 -5.84
CA PHE A 118 -14.28 2.13 -4.96
C PHE A 118 -13.95 1.79 -3.51
N LEU A 119 -13.63 2.82 -2.73
CA LEU A 119 -13.41 2.68 -1.30
C LEU A 119 -14.74 2.55 -0.57
N ARG A 120 -14.92 1.48 0.17
CA ARG A 120 -16.05 1.27 1.08
C ARG A 120 -15.83 2.03 2.38
N LEU A 121 -16.49 3.18 2.52
CA LEU A 121 -16.33 4.05 3.69
C LEU A 121 -16.83 3.41 5.00
N ASP A 122 -17.81 2.52 4.94
CA ASP A 122 -18.28 1.73 6.07
C ASP A 122 -17.17 0.81 6.61
N MET A 123 -16.47 0.12 5.71
CA MET A 123 -15.34 -0.74 6.05
C MET A 123 -14.13 0.08 6.52
N TYR A 124 -13.81 1.18 5.84
CA TYR A 124 -12.75 2.09 6.28
C TYR A 124 -12.97 2.54 7.73
N ARG A 125 -14.20 2.94 8.07
CA ARG A 125 -14.55 3.35 9.43
C ARG A 125 -14.36 2.20 10.43
N ALA A 126 -14.82 1.00 10.10
CA ALA A 126 -14.66 -0.16 10.98
C ALA A 126 -13.18 -0.50 11.22
N TYR A 127 -12.34 -0.44 10.18
CA TYR A 127 -10.88 -0.61 10.31
C TYR A 127 -10.28 0.46 11.21
N LEU A 128 -10.65 1.74 11.01
CA LEU A 128 -10.13 2.85 11.79
C LEU A 128 -10.52 2.74 13.27
N GLU A 129 -11.80 2.48 13.56
CA GLU A 129 -12.31 2.31 14.91
C GLU A 129 -11.59 1.15 15.61
N GLY A 130 -11.54 -0.04 15.00
CA GLY A 130 -10.87 -1.20 15.57
C GLY A 130 -9.35 -1.00 15.76
N TYR A 131 -8.70 -0.33 14.83
CA TYR A 131 -7.26 -0.02 14.93
C TYR A 131 -6.98 0.94 16.08
N LEU A 132 -7.77 2.03 16.21
CA LEU A 132 -7.61 3.00 17.27
C LEU A 132 -7.98 2.43 18.66
N ASP A 133 -9.00 1.59 18.74
CA ASP A 133 -9.37 0.90 19.98
C ASP A 133 -8.25 -0.02 20.46
N ALA A 134 -7.61 -0.74 19.52
CA ALA A 134 -6.57 -1.70 19.86
C ALA A 134 -5.23 -1.02 20.21
N CYS A 135 -4.78 -0.06 19.43
CA CYS A 135 -3.42 0.49 19.53
C CYS A 135 -3.34 2.02 19.57
N GLY A 136 -4.46 2.76 19.45
CA GLY A 136 -4.46 4.22 19.41
C GLY A 136 -3.77 4.87 20.61
N HIS A 137 -3.86 4.25 21.80
CA HIS A 137 -3.19 4.70 23.02
C HIS A 137 -1.64 4.66 22.96
N ALA A 138 -1.07 3.89 22.04
CA ALA A 138 0.37 3.78 21.84
C ALA A 138 0.89 4.65 20.67
N LEU A 139 -0.03 5.22 19.86
CA LEU A 139 0.32 6.07 18.73
C LEU A 139 0.47 7.53 19.15
N THR A 140 1.36 8.25 18.47
CA THR A 140 1.45 9.72 18.60
C THR A 140 0.32 10.39 17.81
N GLU A 141 0.05 11.65 18.09
CA GLU A 141 -0.93 12.45 17.31
C GLU A 141 -0.55 12.50 15.82
N ASN A 142 0.73 12.64 15.51
CA ASN A 142 1.20 12.63 14.12
C ASN A 142 0.91 11.31 13.41
N GLU A 143 1.11 10.17 14.09
CA GLU A 143 0.80 8.86 13.52
C GLU A 143 -0.70 8.74 13.22
N ILE A 144 -1.56 9.17 14.15
CA ILE A 144 -3.02 9.14 13.97
C ILE A 144 -3.44 10.04 12.80
N CYS A 145 -2.92 11.27 12.73
CA CYS A 145 -3.25 12.22 11.67
C CYS A 145 -2.89 11.72 10.26
N VAL A 146 -1.85 10.88 10.12
CA VAL A 146 -1.42 10.39 8.80
C VAL A 146 -2.01 9.03 8.41
N LEU A 147 -2.83 8.39 9.24
CA LEU A 147 -3.45 7.10 8.88
C LEU A 147 -4.21 7.15 7.54
N PRO A 148 -5.04 8.18 7.26
CA PRO A 148 -5.71 8.27 5.95
C PRO A 148 -4.74 8.42 4.79
N LEU A 149 -3.65 9.16 5.01
CA LEU A 149 -2.59 9.34 4.02
C LEU A 149 -1.84 8.02 3.77
N GLY A 150 -1.62 7.21 4.82
CA GLY A 150 -1.05 5.87 4.72
C GLY A 150 -1.82 4.98 3.75
N ALA A 151 -3.15 4.92 3.89
CA ALA A 151 -4.01 4.15 2.98
C ALA A 151 -3.84 4.59 1.51
N LYS A 152 -3.81 5.91 1.26
CA LYS A 152 -3.61 6.46 -0.07
C LYS A 152 -2.22 6.12 -0.63
N ILE A 153 -1.18 6.33 0.17
CA ILE A 153 0.21 6.13 -0.27
C ILE A 153 0.46 4.65 -0.57
N ILE A 154 0.07 3.73 0.32
CA ILE A 154 0.28 2.29 0.09
C ILE A 154 -0.48 1.79 -1.13
N THR A 155 -1.70 2.30 -1.37
CA THR A 155 -2.45 1.96 -2.59
C THR A 155 -1.71 2.38 -3.85
N ILE A 156 -1.19 3.62 -3.88
CA ILE A 156 -0.45 4.11 -5.04
C ILE A 156 0.92 3.40 -5.15
N GLU A 157 1.58 3.10 -4.02
CA GLU A 157 2.84 2.38 -4.00
C GLU A 157 2.71 0.98 -4.62
N LEU A 158 1.64 0.26 -4.31
CA LEU A 158 1.38 -1.01 -4.98
C LEU A 158 1.11 -0.82 -6.48
N GLY A 159 0.32 0.20 -6.85
CA GLY A 159 0.12 0.56 -8.25
C GLY A 159 1.43 0.88 -8.98
N MET A 160 2.36 1.59 -8.33
CA MET A 160 3.71 1.83 -8.89
C MET A 160 4.49 0.54 -9.12
N ARG A 161 4.36 -0.45 -8.22
CA ARG A 161 5.03 -1.74 -8.36
C ARG A 161 4.47 -2.53 -9.55
N PHE A 162 3.15 -2.56 -9.72
CA PHE A 162 2.50 -3.18 -10.89
C PHE A 162 2.89 -2.47 -12.18
N LEU A 163 2.83 -1.14 -12.19
CA LEU A 163 3.18 -0.35 -13.37
C LEU A 163 4.66 -0.52 -13.77
N LYS A 164 5.55 -0.53 -12.77
CA LYS A 164 6.96 -0.82 -13.01
C LYS A 164 7.16 -2.19 -13.65
N ASP A 165 6.52 -3.22 -13.10
CA ASP A 165 6.64 -4.59 -13.62
C ASP A 165 6.09 -4.70 -15.05
N TYR A 166 4.97 -4.03 -15.34
CA TYR A 166 4.44 -3.91 -16.69
C TYR A 166 5.43 -3.29 -17.67
N LEU A 167 6.10 -2.20 -17.27
CA LEU A 167 7.11 -1.54 -18.10
C LEU A 167 8.36 -2.41 -18.30
N ASP A 168 8.70 -3.23 -17.31
CA ASP A 168 9.86 -4.12 -17.34
C ASP A 168 9.58 -5.46 -18.05
N GLY A 169 8.32 -5.75 -18.43
CA GLY A 169 7.94 -6.93 -19.20
C GLY A 169 7.30 -8.06 -18.39
N ASP A 170 6.58 -7.72 -17.31
CA ASP A 170 5.78 -8.66 -16.53
C ASP A 170 6.61 -9.78 -15.88
N ILE A 171 7.72 -9.39 -15.22
CA ILE A 171 8.72 -10.32 -14.70
C ILE A 171 8.38 -10.83 -13.30
N TYR A 172 7.82 -9.96 -12.45
CA TYR A 172 7.66 -10.20 -11.02
C TYR A 172 6.26 -10.71 -10.65
N PHE A 173 5.21 -10.02 -11.11
CA PHE A 173 3.84 -10.41 -10.83
C PHE A 173 3.36 -11.43 -11.83
N LYS A 174 2.68 -12.49 -11.35
CA LYS A 174 2.06 -13.46 -12.25
C LYS A 174 0.85 -12.81 -12.90
N ILE A 175 0.80 -12.85 -14.23
CA ILE A 175 -0.32 -12.37 -15.02
C ILE A 175 -1.01 -13.58 -15.61
N ASP A 176 -2.25 -13.82 -15.19
CA ASP A 176 -3.08 -14.92 -15.70
C ASP A 176 -3.89 -14.51 -16.95
N ARG A 177 -3.69 -13.30 -17.45
CA ARG A 177 -4.43 -12.72 -18.57
C ARG A 177 -3.47 -12.18 -19.65
N PRO A 178 -3.84 -12.21 -20.93
CA PRO A 178 -3.09 -11.51 -21.98
C PRO A 178 -3.05 -10.00 -21.68
N THR A 179 -1.88 -9.42 -21.70
CA THR A 179 -1.63 -7.97 -21.62
C THR A 179 -1.90 -7.30 -22.94
#